data_8435f3c430d63ef2a74ffbd6e882d448
#
_entry.id   8435f3c430d63ef2a74ffbd6e882d448
#
_cell.length_a   1.000
_cell.length_b   1.000
_cell.length_c   1.000
_cell.angle_alpha   90.00
_cell.angle_beta   90.00
_cell.angle_gamma   90.00
#
_symmetry.space_group_name_H-M   'P 1'
#
loop_
_entity.id
_entity.type
_entity.pdbx_description
1 polymer ?
#
loop_
_entity_poly.entity_id
_entity_poly.type
_entity_poly.pdbx_seq_one_letter_code
_entity_poly.pdbx_strand_id
1 'polypeptide(L)'
;LIIMCFESFLVYINNEAGRHWSMEKEIREFVIYLHDVKKTSENTELSYKRDLQKLQSFLKEQGIEEPGRITETSLNSYILFLEKNQFAPATVSRHIAAVKAFFHFMVKKGMVSEDVSENLKAPRIEKKMPEILTMGEVVRLLEQPGRNTPKEIRDRAMLELLYATGIRVSELISLQITDLN
;
A
#
# COMPACT_ATOMS: atom_id res chain seq x y z
N LEU A 1 -0.86 11.89 -48.95
CA LEU A 1 -1.69 11.38 -47.82
C LEU A 1 -1.15 10.03 -47.28
N ILE A 2 -0.77 9.08 -48.15
CA ILE A 2 -0.24 7.75 -47.77
C ILE A 2 1.14 7.86 -47.08
N ILE A 3 2.00 8.79 -47.47
CA ILE A 3 3.34 8.98 -46.89
C ILE A 3 3.24 9.55 -45.48
N MET A 4 2.31 10.45 -45.17
CA MET A 4 2.09 10.97 -43.81
C MET A 4 1.53 9.90 -42.88
N CYS A 5 0.70 8.96 -43.34
CA CYS A 5 0.24 7.82 -42.58
C CYS A 5 1.38 6.84 -42.24
N PHE A 6 2.34 6.67 -43.17
CA PHE A 6 3.47 5.75 -42.96
C PHE A 6 4.50 6.32 -41.99
N GLU A 7 4.76 7.63 -41.99
CA GLU A 7 5.61 8.30 -41.02
C GLU A 7 4.99 8.29 -39.62
N SER A 8 3.68 8.56 -39.52
CA SER A 8 2.97 8.44 -38.22
C SER A 8 2.95 7.01 -37.71
N PHE A 9 2.84 6.02 -38.61
CA PHE A 9 2.89 4.60 -38.22
C PHE A 9 4.31 4.14 -37.84
N LEU A 10 5.37 4.64 -38.52
CA LEU A 10 6.77 4.40 -38.13
C LEU A 10 7.14 5.09 -36.81
N VAL A 11 6.63 6.29 -36.56
CA VAL A 11 6.80 6.99 -35.25
C VAL A 11 6.05 6.24 -34.18
N TYR A 12 4.88 5.68 -34.45
CA TYR A 12 4.12 4.86 -33.52
C TYR A 12 4.89 3.55 -33.17
N ILE A 13 5.39 2.83 -34.20
CA ILE A 13 6.18 1.60 -33.98
C ILE A 13 7.51 1.87 -33.29
N ASN A 14 8.24 2.93 -33.67
CA ASN A 14 9.49 3.30 -32.98
C ASN A 14 9.28 3.80 -31.55
N ASN A 15 8.12 4.39 -31.25
CA ASN A 15 7.77 4.79 -29.89
C ASN A 15 7.35 3.59 -29.02
N GLU A 16 6.85 2.50 -29.64
CA GLU A 16 6.59 1.25 -28.94
C GLU A 16 7.85 0.38 -28.77
N ALA A 17 8.71 0.31 -29.80
CA ALA A 17 9.94 -0.49 -29.77
C ALA A 17 11.02 0.05 -28.83
N GLY A 18 10.92 1.31 -28.39
CA GLY A 18 11.89 1.96 -27.49
C GLY A 18 11.46 2.08 -26.02
N ARG A 19 10.24 1.69 -25.66
CA ARG A 19 9.83 1.67 -24.24
C ARG A 19 10.36 0.39 -23.59
N HIS A 20 11.58 0.44 -23.09
CA HIS A 20 12.06 -0.56 -22.13
C HIS A 20 11.08 -0.57 -20.96
N TRP A 21 10.19 -1.57 -20.91
CA TRP A 21 9.28 -1.73 -19.79
C TRP A 21 10.09 -1.99 -18.52
N SER A 22 9.82 -1.21 -17.50
CA SER A 22 10.39 -1.40 -16.18
C SER A 22 9.27 -1.27 -15.17
N MET A 23 8.91 -2.36 -14.52
CA MET A 23 7.87 -2.35 -13.49
C MET A 23 8.12 -1.29 -12.41
N GLU A 24 9.39 -0.95 -12.17
CA GLU A 24 9.74 0.12 -11.23
C GLU A 24 9.27 1.50 -11.70
N LYS A 25 9.37 1.78 -13.00
CA LYS A 25 8.86 3.01 -13.60
C LYS A 25 7.33 3.08 -13.46
N GLU A 26 6.67 1.99 -13.79
CA GLU A 26 5.21 1.91 -13.73
C GLU A 26 4.68 2.03 -12.29
N ILE A 27 5.38 1.44 -11.33
CA ILE A 27 5.07 1.61 -9.90
C ILE A 27 5.20 3.08 -9.49
N ARG A 28 6.24 3.80 -9.95
CA ARG A 28 6.38 5.24 -9.66
C ARG A 28 5.23 6.06 -10.25
N GLU A 29 4.88 5.81 -11.51
CA GLU A 29 3.74 6.49 -12.17
C GLU A 29 2.41 6.18 -11.46
N PHE A 30 2.23 4.95 -11.00
CA PHE A 30 1.07 4.56 -10.24
C PHE A 30 0.98 5.29 -8.88
N VAL A 31 2.10 5.44 -8.17
CA VAL A 31 2.12 6.20 -6.90
C VAL A 31 1.75 7.66 -7.14
N ILE A 32 2.26 8.29 -8.21
CA ILE A 32 1.88 9.65 -8.60
C ILE A 32 0.36 9.71 -8.91
N TYR A 33 -0.17 8.70 -9.62
CA TYR A 33 -1.61 8.61 -9.90
C TYR A 33 -2.44 8.49 -8.61
N LEU A 34 -1.98 7.70 -7.64
CA LEU A 34 -2.65 7.58 -6.34
C LEU A 34 -2.67 8.93 -5.61
N HIS A 35 -1.57 9.66 -5.62
CA HIS A 35 -1.45 10.97 -5.01
C HIS A 35 -2.32 12.02 -5.69
N ASP A 36 -2.12 12.21 -7.00
CA ASP A 36 -2.69 13.34 -7.75
C ASP A 36 -4.16 13.15 -8.09
N VAL A 37 -4.55 11.91 -8.45
CA VAL A 37 -5.89 11.62 -8.98
C VAL A 37 -6.78 10.98 -7.91
N LYS A 38 -6.26 10.01 -7.17
CA LYS A 38 -7.03 9.30 -6.15
C LYS A 38 -7.03 10.01 -4.79
N LYS A 39 -6.11 10.96 -4.58
CA LYS A 39 -5.97 11.71 -3.32
C LYS A 39 -5.86 10.79 -2.09
N THR A 40 -5.09 9.72 -2.24
CA THR A 40 -4.87 8.75 -1.15
C THR A 40 -3.94 9.34 -0.10
N SER A 41 -3.94 8.75 1.10
CA SER A 41 -2.99 9.14 2.15
C SER A 41 -1.58 8.65 1.81
N GLU A 42 -0.56 9.39 2.25
CA GLU A 42 0.85 9.01 2.09
C GLU A 42 1.15 7.60 2.61
N ASN A 43 0.54 7.20 3.72
CA ASN A 43 0.68 5.84 4.27
C ASN A 43 0.14 4.76 3.31
N THR A 44 -0.94 5.04 2.58
CA THR A 44 -1.48 4.13 1.57
C THR A 44 -0.53 4.02 0.39
N GLU A 45 -0.02 5.16 -0.09
CA GLU A 45 0.92 5.23 -1.22
C GLU A 45 2.21 4.46 -0.91
N LEU A 46 2.80 4.69 0.26
CA LEU A 46 4.00 3.98 0.71
C LEU A 46 3.76 2.47 0.89
N SER A 47 2.60 2.09 1.42
CA SER A 47 2.25 0.69 1.61
C SER A 47 2.08 -0.02 0.27
N TYR A 48 1.34 0.57 -0.67
CA TYR A 48 1.14 0.02 -2.01
C TYR A 48 2.45 -0.05 -2.81
N LYS A 49 3.28 0.98 -2.70
CA LYS A 49 4.62 0.95 -3.32
C LYS A 49 5.45 -0.24 -2.83
N ARG A 50 5.52 -0.45 -1.51
CA ARG A 50 6.28 -1.58 -0.93
C ARG A 50 5.71 -2.93 -1.35
N ASP A 51 4.39 -3.06 -1.39
CA ASP A 51 3.71 -4.28 -1.81
C ASP A 51 4.01 -4.62 -3.27
N LEU A 52 3.96 -3.63 -4.16
CA LEU A 52 4.26 -3.80 -5.58
C LEU A 52 5.76 -4.06 -5.84
N GLN A 53 6.65 -3.46 -5.06
CA GLN A 53 8.08 -3.77 -5.14
C GLN A 53 8.37 -5.23 -4.74
N LYS A 54 7.65 -5.78 -3.76
CA LYS A 54 7.75 -7.19 -3.40
C LYS A 54 7.21 -8.08 -4.51
N LEU A 55 6.10 -7.73 -5.16
CA LEU A 55 5.60 -8.43 -6.34
C LEU A 55 6.64 -8.39 -7.47
N GLN A 56 7.23 -7.24 -7.76
CA GLN A 56 8.28 -7.09 -8.78
C GLN A 56 9.46 -8.04 -8.53
N SER A 57 9.96 -8.08 -7.28
CA SER A 57 11.06 -8.98 -6.92
C SER A 57 10.69 -10.43 -7.15
N PHE A 58 9.49 -10.85 -6.74
CA PHE A 58 9.00 -12.21 -6.96
C PHE A 58 8.89 -12.55 -8.46
N LEU A 59 8.31 -11.68 -9.27
CA LEU A 59 8.17 -11.90 -10.72
C LEU A 59 9.54 -11.99 -11.41
N LYS A 60 10.48 -11.15 -10.99
CA LYS A 60 11.85 -11.18 -11.51
C LYS A 60 12.56 -12.51 -11.20
N GLU A 61 12.37 -13.06 -10.00
CA GLU A 61 12.89 -14.40 -9.63
C GLU A 61 12.28 -15.52 -10.49
N GLN A 62 11.07 -15.31 -11.02
CA GLN A 62 10.39 -16.23 -11.95
C GLN A 62 10.75 -15.96 -13.43
N GLY A 63 11.65 -15.01 -13.72
CA GLY A 63 12.02 -14.63 -15.07
C GLY A 63 10.92 -13.87 -15.83
N ILE A 64 9.96 -13.28 -15.12
CA ILE A 64 8.86 -12.49 -15.69
C ILE A 64 9.21 -11.01 -15.56
N GLU A 65 9.72 -10.44 -16.63
CA GLU A 65 10.15 -9.04 -16.68
C GLU A 65 9.26 -8.14 -17.54
N GLU A 66 8.31 -8.72 -18.29
CA GLU A 66 7.39 -8.01 -19.20
C GLU A 66 5.94 -8.08 -18.72
N PRO A 67 5.14 -6.99 -18.82
CA PRO A 67 3.75 -6.98 -18.36
C PRO A 67 2.88 -8.00 -19.09
N GLY A 68 3.09 -8.22 -20.37
CA GLY A 68 2.35 -9.19 -21.19
C GLY A 68 2.59 -10.65 -20.80
N ARG A 69 3.60 -10.93 -19.99
CA ARG A 69 3.91 -12.27 -19.46
C ARG A 69 3.31 -12.52 -18.06
N ILE A 70 2.81 -11.47 -17.42
CA ILE A 70 2.14 -11.61 -16.13
C ILE A 70 0.77 -12.19 -16.38
N THR A 71 0.49 -13.32 -15.76
CA THR A 71 -0.78 -14.05 -15.87
C THR A 71 -1.48 -14.14 -14.52
N GLU A 72 -2.77 -14.44 -14.51
CA GLU A 72 -3.50 -14.75 -13.28
C GLU A 72 -2.80 -15.86 -12.48
N THR A 73 -2.22 -16.87 -13.15
CA THR A 73 -1.47 -17.95 -12.51
C THR A 73 -0.23 -17.43 -11.79
N SER A 74 0.54 -16.52 -12.39
CA SER A 74 1.73 -15.94 -11.75
C SER A 74 1.36 -15.09 -10.53
N LEU A 75 0.24 -14.35 -10.60
CA LEU A 75 -0.27 -13.59 -9.46
C LEU A 75 -0.79 -14.50 -8.34
N ASN A 76 -1.50 -15.59 -8.66
CA ASN A 76 -1.90 -16.59 -7.66
C ASN A 76 -0.68 -17.27 -7.02
N SER A 77 0.38 -17.56 -7.79
CA SER A 77 1.65 -18.07 -7.25
C SER A 77 2.30 -17.09 -6.28
N TYR A 78 2.21 -15.78 -6.55
CA TYR A 78 2.66 -14.75 -5.62
C TYR A 78 1.85 -14.74 -4.31
N ILE A 79 0.54 -14.90 -4.37
CA ILE A 79 -0.31 -14.99 -3.17
C ILE A 79 0.10 -16.21 -2.34
N LEU A 80 0.26 -17.38 -2.97
CA LEU A 80 0.75 -18.59 -2.29
C LEU A 80 2.15 -18.40 -1.68
N PHE A 81 3.02 -17.67 -2.36
CA PHE A 81 4.33 -17.28 -1.81
C PHE A 81 4.20 -16.46 -0.53
N LEU A 82 3.30 -15.47 -0.48
CA LEU A 82 3.06 -14.67 0.72
C LEU A 82 2.52 -15.54 1.87
N GLU A 83 1.56 -16.42 1.59
CA GLU A 83 0.98 -17.34 2.58
C GLU A 83 2.03 -18.33 3.13
N LYS A 84 2.83 -18.93 2.25
CA LYS A 84 3.93 -19.84 2.63
C LYS A 84 4.97 -19.14 3.51
N ASN A 85 5.22 -17.87 3.29
CA ASN A 85 6.11 -17.04 4.13
C ASN A 85 5.40 -16.47 5.36
N GLN A 86 4.23 -17.00 5.75
CA GLN A 86 3.49 -16.69 6.97
C GLN A 86 3.10 -15.21 7.12
N PHE A 87 2.85 -14.52 6.00
CA PHE A 87 2.28 -13.17 6.05
C PHE A 87 0.87 -13.22 6.64
N ALA A 88 0.56 -12.28 7.54
CA ALA A 88 -0.77 -12.18 8.13
C ALA A 88 -1.86 -12.03 7.05
N PRO A 89 -3.05 -12.64 7.19
CA PRO A 89 -4.14 -12.55 6.21
C PRO A 89 -4.51 -11.11 5.82
N ALA A 90 -4.47 -10.18 6.77
CA ALA A 90 -4.69 -8.76 6.50
C ALA A 90 -3.62 -8.15 5.59
N THR A 91 -2.36 -8.57 5.75
CA THR A 91 -1.26 -8.15 4.88
C THR A 91 -1.42 -8.71 3.48
N VAL A 92 -1.74 -10.01 3.34
CA VAL A 92 -2.02 -10.65 2.04
C VAL A 92 -3.18 -9.94 1.33
N SER A 93 -4.27 -9.63 2.05
CA SER A 93 -5.41 -8.88 1.49
C SER A 93 -5.00 -7.49 0.99
N ARG A 94 -4.10 -6.79 1.71
CA ARG A 94 -3.58 -5.49 1.28
C ARG A 94 -2.72 -5.62 0.01
N HIS A 95 -1.86 -6.64 -0.07
CA HIS A 95 -1.09 -6.93 -1.30
C HIS A 95 -2.02 -7.15 -2.50
N ILE A 96 -3.09 -7.94 -2.34
CA ILE A 96 -4.08 -8.16 -3.40
C ILE A 96 -4.75 -6.85 -3.81
N ALA A 97 -5.13 -6.01 -2.85
CA ALA A 97 -5.72 -4.70 -3.15
C ALA A 97 -4.76 -3.79 -3.92
N ALA A 98 -3.47 -3.76 -3.54
CA ALA A 98 -2.44 -3.00 -4.25
C ALA A 98 -2.24 -3.53 -5.68
N VAL A 99 -2.18 -4.85 -5.87
CA VAL A 99 -2.05 -5.50 -7.18
C VAL A 99 -3.24 -5.16 -8.07
N LYS A 100 -4.47 -5.32 -7.58
CA LYS A 100 -5.69 -4.98 -8.33
C LYS A 100 -5.71 -3.50 -8.73
N ALA A 101 -5.41 -2.60 -7.82
CA ALA A 101 -5.37 -1.18 -8.12
C ALA A 101 -4.31 -0.83 -9.17
N PHE A 102 -3.16 -1.51 -9.12
CA PHE A 102 -2.07 -1.33 -10.10
C PHE A 102 -2.44 -1.85 -11.48
N PHE A 103 -2.97 -3.07 -11.61
CA PHE A 103 -3.38 -3.61 -12.90
C PHE A 103 -4.54 -2.82 -13.52
N HIS A 104 -5.51 -2.40 -12.72
CA HIS A 104 -6.55 -1.49 -13.19
C HIS A 104 -5.97 -0.18 -13.74
N PHE A 105 -4.96 0.39 -13.10
CA PHE A 105 -4.23 1.56 -13.60
C PHE A 105 -3.52 1.25 -14.92
N MET A 106 -2.86 0.09 -15.03
CA MET A 106 -2.14 -0.35 -16.23
C MET A 106 -3.09 -0.49 -17.45
N VAL A 107 -4.26 -1.10 -17.25
CA VAL A 107 -5.32 -1.19 -18.28
C VAL A 107 -5.78 0.20 -18.70
N LYS A 108 -6.07 1.08 -17.73
CA LYS A 108 -6.50 2.46 -17.99
C LYS A 108 -5.48 3.27 -18.80
N LYS A 109 -4.21 2.98 -18.62
CA LYS A 109 -3.09 3.59 -19.38
C LYS A 109 -2.83 2.90 -20.74
N GLY A 110 -3.54 1.82 -21.06
CA GLY A 110 -3.33 1.04 -22.27
C GLY A 110 -2.00 0.27 -22.30
N MET A 111 -1.39 0.01 -21.13
CA MET A 111 -0.14 -0.73 -21.01
C MET A 111 -0.34 -2.23 -21.09
N VAL A 112 -1.49 -2.71 -20.67
CA VAL A 112 -1.97 -4.08 -20.79
C VAL A 112 -3.37 -4.08 -21.37
N SER A 113 -3.74 -5.14 -22.10
CA SER A 113 -5.04 -5.24 -22.77
C SER A 113 -6.17 -5.65 -21.83
N GLU A 114 -5.84 -6.37 -20.75
CA GLU A 114 -6.81 -6.92 -19.81
C GLU A 114 -6.27 -6.89 -18.37
N ASP A 115 -7.19 -6.92 -17.41
CA ASP A 115 -6.84 -6.94 -15.98
C ASP A 115 -6.72 -8.39 -15.49
N VAL A 116 -5.51 -8.92 -15.52
CA VAL A 116 -5.20 -10.28 -15.04
C VAL A 116 -5.35 -10.46 -13.52
N SER A 117 -5.62 -9.39 -12.79
CA SER A 117 -5.80 -9.42 -11.34
C SER A 117 -7.27 -9.51 -10.89
N GLU A 118 -8.23 -9.41 -11.82
CA GLU A 118 -9.66 -9.29 -11.51
C GLU A 118 -10.17 -10.43 -10.62
N ASN A 119 -9.77 -11.68 -10.91
CA ASN A 119 -10.25 -12.87 -10.22
C ASN A 119 -9.50 -13.19 -8.91
N LEU A 120 -8.47 -12.43 -8.53
CA LEU A 120 -7.73 -12.67 -7.30
C LEU A 120 -8.66 -12.59 -6.09
N LYS A 121 -8.60 -13.60 -5.22
CA LYS A 121 -9.42 -13.70 -4.01
C LYS A 121 -8.59 -13.41 -2.77
N ALA A 122 -9.06 -12.48 -1.96
CA ALA A 122 -8.45 -12.21 -0.66
C ALA A 122 -8.79 -13.33 0.34
N PRO A 123 -7.84 -13.72 1.20
CA PRO A 123 -8.12 -14.67 2.27
C PRO A 123 -9.19 -14.13 3.23
N ARG A 124 -9.96 -15.03 3.83
CA ARG A 124 -10.90 -14.65 4.88
C ARG A 124 -10.14 -14.17 6.11
N ILE A 125 -10.42 -12.96 6.54
CA ILE A 125 -9.86 -12.40 7.77
C ILE A 125 -10.89 -12.66 8.88
N GLU A 126 -10.50 -13.50 9.84
CA GLU A 126 -11.28 -13.63 11.07
C GLU A 126 -11.16 -12.33 11.86
N LYS A 127 -12.28 -11.69 12.10
CA LYS A 127 -12.35 -10.52 12.98
C LYS A 127 -12.19 -11.00 14.43
N LYS A 128 -10.98 -10.96 14.94
CA LYS A 128 -10.77 -11.11 16.38
C LYS A 128 -11.34 -9.87 17.08
N MET A 129 -12.12 -10.09 18.13
CA MET A 129 -12.52 -8.99 19.01
C MET A 129 -11.28 -8.39 19.62
N PRO A 130 -11.15 -7.05 19.64
CA PRO A 130 -10.05 -6.40 20.34
C PRO A 130 -10.03 -6.81 21.81
N GLU A 131 -8.85 -7.07 22.35
CA GLU A 131 -8.69 -7.25 23.78
C GLU A 131 -8.95 -5.89 24.45
N ILE A 132 -9.86 -5.90 25.42
CA ILE A 132 -10.25 -4.70 26.17
C ILE A 132 -9.58 -4.76 27.53
N LEU A 133 -8.87 -3.69 27.88
CA LEU A 133 -8.28 -3.55 29.22
C LEU A 133 -9.40 -3.37 30.27
N THR A 134 -9.26 -4.04 31.39
CA THR A 134 -10.11 -3.79 32.56
C THR A 134 -9.79 -2.42 33.18
N MET A 135 -10.71 -1.85 33.95
CA MET A 135 -10.48 -0.58 34.65
C MET A 135 -9.21 -0.61 35.51
N GLY A 136 -8.94 -1.73 36.18
CA GLY A 136 -7.73 -1.88 37.01
C GLY A 136 -6.44 -1.89 36.19
N GLU A 137 -6.48 -2.43 34.95
CA GLU A 137 -5.34 -2.41 34.02
C GLU A 137 -5.12 -1.01 33.46
N VAL A 138 -6.21 -0.30 33.13
CA VAL A 138 -6.15 1.10 32.69
C VAL A 138 -5.51 1.99 33.74
N VAL A 139 -5.99 1.90 34.97
CA VAL A 139 -5.42 2.69 36.10
C VAL A 139 -3.93 2.39 36.27
N ARG A 140 -3.55 1.11 36.28
CA ARG A 140 -2.14 0.72 36.37
C ARG A 140 -1.30 1.25 35.20
N LEU A 141 -1.85 1.26 34.00
CA LEU A 141 -1.15 1.80 32.83
C LEU A 141 -0.94 3.31 32.94
N LEU A 142 -1.96 4.05 33.37
CA LEU A 142 -1.89 5.51 33.53
C LEU A 142 -0.95 5.93 34.67
N GLU A 143 -0.78 5.07 35.69
CA GLU A 143 0.10 5.31 36.83
C GLU A 143 1.56 4.90 36.60
N GLN A 144 1.87 4.19 35.49
CA GLN A 144 3.26 3.76 35.20
C GLN A 144 4.25 4.91 35.10
N PRO A 145 3.97 6.03 34.36
CA PRO A 145 4.88 7.15 34.36
C PRO A 145 4.88 7.84 35.76
N GLY A 146 6.07 8.04 36.32
CA GLY A 146 6.24 8.81 37.58
C GLY A 146 5.85 10.28 37.42
N ARG A 147 6.19 11.09 38.45
CA ARG A 147 5.94 12.54 38.46
C ARG A 147 7.20 13.35 38.76
N ASN A 148 8.36 12.69 38.75
CA ASN A 148 9.59 13.26 39.28
C ASN A 148 10.45 13.92 38.20
N THR A 149 10.25 13.53 36.93
CA THR A 149 11.01 14.08 35.80
C THR A 149 10.07 14.70 34.75
N PRO A 150 10.53 15.72 34.00
CA PRO A 150 9.74 16.31 32.89
C PRO A 150 9.26 15.26 31.89
N LYS A 151 10.06 14.22 31.64
CA LYS A 151 9.70 13.11 30.75
C LYS A 151 8.51 12.31 31.28
N GLU A 152 8.55 11.94 32.55
CA GLU A 152 7.47 11.18 33.19
C GLU A 152 6.15 11.98 33.21
N ILE A 153 6.23 13.28 33.51
CA ILE A 153 5.08 14.18 33.53
C ILE A 153 4.46 14.25 32.11
N ARG A 154 5.30 14.44 31.10
CA ARG A 154 4.85 14.43 29.69
C ARG A 154 4.20 13.12 29.31
N ASP A 155 4.86 11.99 29.56
CA ASP A 155 4.40 10.66 29.16
C ASP A 155 3.06 10.34 29.86
N ARG A 156 2.88 10.73 31.11
CA ARG A 156 1.62 10.62 31.83
C ARG A 156 0.51 11.47 31.21
N ALA A 157 0.79 12.74 30.93
CA ALA A 157 -0.19 13.63 30.28
C ALA A 157 -0.64 13.09 28.91
N MET A 158 0.29 12.52 28.13
CA MET A 158 -0.03 11.88 26.86
C MET A 158 -0.97 10.67 27.04
N LEU A 159 -0.69 9.80 27.99
CA LEU A 159 -1.54 8.63 28.29
C LEU A 159 -2.92 9.05 28.79
N GLU A 160 -3.01 10.00 29.71
CA GLU A 160 -4.27 10.52 30.23
C GLU A 160 -5.12 11.17 29.12
N LEU A 161 -4.49 11.94 28.22
CA LEU A 161 -5.17 12.57 27.10
C LEU A 161 -5.68 11.52 26.08
N LEU A 162 -4.86 10.52 25.73
CA LEU A 162 -5.29 9.42 24.86
C LEU A 162 -6.49 8.68 25.44
N TYR A 163 -6.46 8.38 26.75
CA TYR A 163 -7.56 7.68 27.42
C TYR A 163 -8.83 8.52 27.49
N ALA A 164 -8.70 9.79 27.85
CA ALA A 164 -9.84 10.68 28.00
C ALA A 164 -10.55 11.02 26.68
N THR A 165 -9.80 11.12 25.58
CA THR A 165 -10.31 11.61 24.28
C THR A 165 -10.44 10.53 23.22
N GLY A 166 -9.68 9.44 23.33
CA GLY A 166 -9.61 8.40 22.28
C GLY A 166 -8.96 8.87 20.98
N ILE A 167 -8.23 9.98 20.97
CA ILE A 167 -7.51 10.46 19.78
C ILE A 167 -6.41 9.48 19.38
N ARG A 168 -6.06 9.47 18.09
CA ARG A 168 -4.96 8.64 17.58
C ARG A 168 -3.61 9.21 18.01
N VAL A 169 -2.60 8.34 18.15
CA VAL A 169 -1.23 8.77 18.48
C VAL A 169 -0.70 9.83 17.51
N SER A 170 -1.00 9.70 16.21
CA SER A 170 -0.62 10.71 15.20
C SER A 170 -1.29 12.07 15.43
N GLU A 171 -2.54 12.07 15.88
CA GLU A 171 -3.27 13.29 16.23
C GLU A 171 -2.69 13.92 17.51
N LEU A 172 -2.39 13.09 18.51
CA LEU A 172 -1.76 13.54 19.75
C LEU A 172 -0.42 14.25 19.49
N ILE A 173 0.47 13.67 18.68
CA ILE A 173 1.80 14.25 18.43
C ILE A 173 1.75 15.47 17.51
N SER A 174 0.64 15.72 16.82
CA SER A 174 0.42 16.90 15.98
C SER A 174 -0.29 18.05 16.71
N LEU A 175 -0.74 17.85 17.96
CA LEU A 175 -1.40 18.87 18.75
C LEU A 175 -0.48 20.09 18.96
N GLN A 176 -1.09 21.26 18.81
CA GLN A 176 -0.46 22.55 19.11
C GLN A 176 -1.13 23.18 20.35
N ILE A 177 -0.42 24.10 20.98
CA ILE A 177 -0.95 24.81 22.18
C ILE A 177 -2.28 25.52 21.86
N THR A 178 -2.45 25.97 20.61
CA THR A 178 -3.68 26.60 20.11
C THR A 178 -4.89 25.66 20.03
N ASP A 179 -4.69 24.36 20.06
CA ASP A 179 -5.76 23.35 20.02
C ASP A 179 -6.32 23.04 21.41
N LEU A 180 -5.69 23.60 22.46
CA LEU A 180 -6.10 23.45 23.85
C LEU A 180 -6.89 24.68 24.27
N ASN A 181 -8.15 24.46 24.67
CA ASN A 181 -9.03 25.49 25.27
C ASN A 181 -8.95 25.43 26.81
#